data_6f725dfdc6a5a7ba131d92664b55a856
#
_entry.id   6f725dfdc6a5a7ba131d92664b55a856
#
_cell.length_a   1.000
_cell.length_b   1.000
_cell.length_c   1.000
_cell.angle_alpha   90.00
_cell.angle_beta   90.00
_cell.angle_gamma   90.00
#
_symmetry.space_group_name_H-M   'P 1'
#
loop_
_entity.id
_entity.type
_entity.pdbx_description
1 polymer ?
#
loop_
_entity_poly.entity_id
_entity_poly.type
_entity_poly.pdbx_seq_one_letter_code
_entity_poly.pdbx_strand_id
1 'polypeptide(L)' 'MYHIKEDKRAKASVELICDGLKRCLKEKSFESVTISDIQRVSGVSRSTFYRNFDRIEDVL' A
#
# COMPACT_ATOMS: atom_id res chain seq x y z
N MET A 1 2.90 10.16 4.45
CA MET A 1 3.01 11.03 3.29
C MET A 1 3.37 10.20 2.06
N TYR A 2 2.92 10.61 0.88
CA TYR A 2 3.17 9.88 -0.35
C TYR A 2 4.52 10.28 -0.94
N HIS A 3 5.40 9.32 -1.11
CA HIS A 3 6.74 9.54 -1.64
C HIS A 3 6.77 9.13 -3.11
N ILE A 4 6.79 10.10 -4.02
CA ILE A 4 6.91 9.83 -5.44
C ILE A 4 8.37 9.86 -5.85
N LYS A 5 8.82 8.78 -6.48
CA LYS A 5 10.09 8.75 -7.19
C LYS A 5 9.77 8.50 -8.66
N GLU A 6 10.46 9.20 -9.54
CA GLU A 6 10.28 9.04 -10.98
C GLU A 6 10.91 7.75 -11.47
N ASP A 7 10.43 6.62 -10.96
CA ASP A 7 10.94 5.30 -11.27
C ASP A 7 9.73 4.42 -11.56
N LYS A 8 9.77 3.68 -12.66
CA LYS A 8 8.70 2.77 -13.07
C LYS A 8 8.41 1.73 -11.99
N ARG A 9 9.45 1.31 -11.26
CA ARG A 9 9.27 0.32 -10.18
C ARG A 9 8.49 0.92 -9.01
N ALA A 10 8.79 2.15 -8.64
CA ALA A 10 8.07 2.83 -7.57
C ALA A 10 6.61 3.02 -7.94
N LYS A 11 6.36 3.41 -9.19
CA LYS A 11 5.00 3.61 -9.70
C LYS A 11 4.20 2.32 -9.68
N ALA A 12 4.80 1.21 -10.13
CA ALA A 12 4.15 -0.10 -10.11
C ALA A 12 3.84 -0.54 -8.68
N SER A 13 4.78 -0.32 -7.76
CA SER A 13 4.58 -0.66 -6.34
C SER A 13 3.44 0.14 -5.73
N VAL A 14 3.36 1.42 -6.04
CA VAL A 14 2.28 2.30 -5.57
C VAL A 14 0.93 1.77 -6.05
N GLU A 15 0.82 1.40 -7.32
CA GLU A 15 -0.42 0.86 -7.86
C GLU A 15 -0.83 -0.42 -7.17
N LEU A 16 0.12 -1.32 -6.91
CA LEU A 16 -0.15 -2.57 -6.21
C LEU A 16 -0.62 -2.31 -4.78
N ILE A 17 0.00 -1.37 -4.09
CA ILE A 17 -0.38 -1.01 -2.73
C ILE A 17 -1.79 -0.43 -2.71
N CYS A 18 -2.11 0.48 -3.63
CA CYS A 18 -3.44 1.07 -3.71
C CYS A 18 -4.51 0.02 -3.98
N ASP A 19 -4.26 -0.89 -4.92
CA ASP A 19 -5.17 -1.99 -5.20
C ASP A 19 -5.34 -2.90 -4.00
N GLY A 20 -4.23 -3.20 -3.30
CA GLY A 20 -4.27 -4.02 -2.10
C GLY A 20 -5.16 -3.42 -1.03
N LEU A 21 -5.02 -2.12 -0.81
CA LEU A 21 -5.86 -1.42 0.16
C LEU A 21 -7.33 -1.45 -0.25
N LYS A 22 -7.63 -1.20 -1.52
CA LYS A 22 -9.01 -1.25 -2.02
C LYS A 22 -9.65 -2.61 -1.79
N ARG A 23 -8.89 -3.68 -2.02
CA ARG A 23 -9.38 -5.04 -1.78
C ARG A 23 -9.63 -5.29 -0.30
N CYS A 24 -8.73 -4.83 0.56
CA CYS A 24 -8.92 -4.96 2.00
C CYS A 24 -10.18 -4.24 2.47
N LEU A 25 -10.47 -3.07 1.90
CA LEU A 25 -11.63 -2.28 2.28
C LEU A 25 -12.95 -2.91 1.87
N LYS A 26 -12.94 -3.89 0.98
CA LYS A 26 -14.14 -4.67 0.64
C LYS A 26 -14.49 -5.68 1.72
N GLU A 27 -13.50 -6.08 2.52
CA GLU A 27 -13.68 -7.14 3.52
C GLU A 27 -13.76 -6.59 4.93
N LYS A 28 -13.12 -5.46 5.20
CA LYS A 28 -13.06 -4.89 6.54
C LYS A 28 -12.95 -3.37 6.47
N SER A 29 -13.23 -2.71 7.60
CA SER A 29 -13.12 -1.25 7.68
C SER A 29 -11.66 -0.82 7.63
N PHE A 30 -11.43 0.42 7.23
CA PHE A 30 -10.10 1.00 7.15
C PHE A 30 -9.35 0.87 8.48
N GLU A 31 -10.04 1.08 9.60
CA GLU A 31 -9.43 1.00 10.93
C GLU A 31 -8.89 -0.40 11.25
N SER A 32 -9.43 -1.42 10.61
CA SER A 32 -9.01 -2.81 10.83
C SER A 32 -7.91 -3.26 9.87
N VAL A 33 -7.62 -2.48 8.83
CA VAL A 33 -6.59 -2.83 7.85
C VAL A 33 -5.21 -2.62 8.43
N THR A 34 -4.34 -3.61 8.27
CA THR A 34 -2.94 -3.54 8.71
C THR A 34 -2.02 -3.59 7.50
N ILE A 35 -0.75 -3.23 7.71
CA ILE A 35 0.27 -3.35 6.67
C ILE A 35 0.43 -4.81 6.24
N SER A 36 0.31 -5.75 7.19
CA SER A 36 0.36 -7.17 6.88
C SER A 36 -0.75 -7.58 5.92
N ASP A 37 -1.94 -7.02 6.08
CA ASP A 37 -3.05 -7.28 5.16
C ASP A 37 -2.72 -6.80 3.75
N ILE A 38 -2.19 -5.58 3.64
CA ILE A 38 -1.80 -5.01 2.36
C ILE A 38 -0.70 -5.82 1.71
N GLN A 39 0.31 -6.26 2.47
CA GLN A 39 1.37 -7.12 1.95
C GLN A 39 0.82 -8.42 1.37
N ARG A 40 -0.10 -9.06 2.09
CA ARG A 40 -0.68 -10.32 1.66
C ARG A 40 -1.45 -10.18 0.36
N VAL A 41 -2.22 -9.12 0.24
CA VAL A 41 -3.10 -8.90 -0.92
C VAL A 41 -2.33 -8.34 -2.11
N SER A 42 -1.42 -7.42 -1.88
CA SER A 42 -0.67 -6.74 -2.94
C SER A 42 0.57 -7.49 -3.40
N GLY A 43 1.14 -8.32 -2.52
CA GLY A 43 2.39 -9.01 -2.80
C GLY A 43 3.64 -8.16 -2.60
N VAL A 44 3.50 -6.90 -2.19
CA VAL A 44 4.68 -6.05 -1.94
C VAL A 44 5.24 -6.31 -0.53
N SER A 45 6.53 -6.11 -0.37
CA SER A 45 7.18 -6.25 0.93
C SER A 45 6.89 -5.03 1.81
N ARG A 46 7.09 -5.21 3.12
CA ARG A 46 6.97 -4.11 4.07
C ARG A 46 7.95 -2.98 3.74
N SER A 47 9.17 -3.32 3.35
CA SER A 47 10.17 -2.34 2.94
C SER A 47 9.69 -1.52 1.76
N THR A 48 9.08 -2.17 0.78
CA THR A 48 8.54 -1.48 -0.40
C THR A 48 7.41 -0.55 -0.01
N PHE A 49 6.54 -0.98 0.91
CA PHE A 49 5.47 -0.12 1.41
C PHE A 49 6.05 1.16 2.02
N TYR A 50 6.97 1.00 2.98
CA TYR A 50 7.54 2.16 3.69
C TYR A 50 8.44 3.03 2.82
N ARG A 51 8.92 2.50 1.71
CA ARG A 51 9.66 3.31 0.73
C ARG A 51 8.75 4.34 0.06
N ASN A 52 7.49 4.03 -0.09
CA ASN A 52 6.52 4.88 -0.81
C ASN A 52 5.57 5.63 0.12
N PHE A 53 5.22 5.07 1.26
CA PHE A 53 4.26 5.64 2.19
C PHE A 53 4.77 5.51 3.62
N ASP A 54 4.45 6.49 4.45
CA ASP A 54 4.80 6.43 5.87
C ASP A 54 3.78 5.62 6.67
N ARG A 55 2.50 5.75 6.30
CA ARG A 55 1.38 5.11 6.99
C ARG A 55 0.31 4.69 6.00
N ILE A 56 -0.58 3.81 6.44
CA ILE A 56 -1.70 3.34 5.62
C ILE A 56 -2.58 4.52 5.18
N GLU A 57 -2.80 5.49 6.07
CA GLU A 57 -3.60 6.69 5.78
C GLU A 57 -3.06 7.47 4.59
N ASP A 58 -1.78 7.41 4.34
CA ASP A 58 -1.15 8.13 3.23
C ASP A 58 -1.50 7.53 1.87
N VAL A 59 -2.00 6.30 1.84
CA VAL A 59 -2.40 5.63 0.59
C VAL A 59 -3.73 6.18 0.05
N LEU A 60 -4.56 6.70 0.92
CA LEU A 60 -5.89 7.21 0.54
C LEU A 60 -5.85 8.46 -0.31
#